data_009eaf0ee601f313712eeb1051d076d9
#
_entry.id   009eaf0ee601f313712eeb1051d076d9
#
_cell.length_a   1.000
_cell.length_b   1.000
_cell.length_c   1.000
_cell.angle_alpha   90.00
_cell.angle_beta   90.00
_cell.angle_gamma   90.00
#
_symmetry.space_group_name_H-M   'P 1'
#
loop_
_entity.id
_entity.type
_entity.pdbx_description
1 polymer ?
#
loop_
_entity_poly.entity_id
_entity_poly.type
_entity_poly.pdbx_seq_one_letter_code
_entity_poly.pdbx_strand_id
1 'polypeptide(L)'
;MKERILTSLIAAFVITSLQAQTAPAVPRLVVGLTIDQLRSDYIEAFSALYGERGFKRLMKEGRVYCNAEYDFINMDRSSAVASIYTGTTPYYNGIVGNRWMDRSSLRIVKSVDDPAYMGVYTSESTSPQHLLVSTLSDELMVATNGGAEVYSIAPSREMAVLAAGHAAKGAFWLNDETGKWSGSTYYGPFPEWVAAYNDREGLDFRIGNLVWGPYLPVTSYKYVTSDVKQLTFKHDFSDERTDKYKKFKTSPYANDEVNKLVNACLTNTGIGLDNIPDLLTLSYYAGNYAHTPNTEYAMEIQDMYVRLDNSIGDLLDLIDRKVGLNNTLFFITSTGYADADPKDPEQYKIPDGEFHIKRCGALLNMYLMAIYGPGQYVETYYDRQIYLNHKLIEDKKLNLTEILNRSSDFIVQMSGVRSAYSSQRLLLGAWTPRIDKIRNTFNPNTSGDIYVEVMPGWTVVDEYSQASKVVRDTYSSAPLIFIGNNIKPEVLYTPVKMATIAPTVAHFMRIRAPNAATAAPLTGIRK
;
A
#
# COMPACT_ATOMS: atom_id res chain seq x y z
N MET A 1 52.19 20.57 -45.97
CA MET A 1 51.03 19.66 -46.14
C MET A 1 50.86 18.70 -44.95
N LYS A 2 51.91 18.06 -44.46
CA LYS A 2 51.79 17.09 -43.33
C LYS A 2 51.32 17.72 -42.01
N GLU A 3 51.74 18.93 -41.66
CA GLU A 3 51.29 19.60 -40.46
C GLU A 3 49.84 20.06 -40.48
N ARG A 4 49.30 20.46 -41.65
CA ARG A 4 47.88 20.83 -41.80
C ARG A 4 46.96 19.62 -41.72
N ILE A 5 47.43 18.44 -42.15
CA ILE A 5 46.69 17.17 -42.06
C ILE A 5 46.65 16.69 -40.60
N LEU A 6 47.75 16.88 -39.84
CA LEU A 6 47.81 16.50 -38.43
C LEU A 6 46.91 17.38 -37.57
N THR A 7 46.87 18.70 -37.82
CA THR A 7 45.99 19.66 -37.10
C THR A 7 44.52 19.39 -37.41
N SER A 8 44.17 19.01 -38.66
CA SER A 8 42.79 18.65 -39.04
C SER A 8 42.33 17.33 -38.42
N LEU A 9 43.23 16.35 -38.25
CA LEU A 9 42.95 15.09 -37.58
C LEU A 9 42.74 15.24 -36.09
N ILE A 10 43.53 16.10 -35.43
CA ILE A 10 43.40 16.42 -33.98
C ILE A 10 42.10 17.19 -33.75
N ALA A 11 41.72 18.14 -34.62
CA ALA A 11 40.45 18.86 -34.53
C ALA A 11 39.23 17.94 -34.75
N ALA A 12 39.31 16.98 -35.65
CA ALA A 12 38.28 15.99 -35.87
C ALA A 12 38.12 15.01 -34.68
N PHE A 13 39.23 14.65 -34.02
CA PHE A 13 39.22 13.79 -32.84
C PHE A 13 38.68 14.51 -31.60
N VAL A 14 38.90 15.82 -31.46
CA VAL A 14 38.32 16.63 -30.39
C VAL A 14 36.82 16.85 -30.58
N ILE A 15 36.32 16.95 -31.79
CA ILE A 15 34.91 17.13 -32.07
C ILE A 15 34.13 15.82 -31.85
N THR A 16 34.71 14.64 -32.07
CA THR A 16 34.09 13.35 -31.83
C THR A 16 34.08 12.95 -30.35
N SER A 17 34.94 13.53 -29.52
CA SER A 17 34.98 13.28 -28.06
C SER A 17 34.05 14.18 -27.24
N LEU A 18 33.35 15.12 -27.86
CA LEU A 18 32.41 16.06 -27.18
C LEU A 18 30.92 15.67 -27.33
N GLN A 19 30.62 14.46 -27.73
CA GLN A 19 29.35 13.86 -27.33
C GLN A 19 29.48 13.38 -25.88
N ALA A 20 29.64 14.33 -24.96
CA ALA A 20 29.32 14.09 -23.57
C ALA A 20 27.87 13.55 -23.58
N GLN A 21 27.70 12.29 -23.28
CA GLN A 21 26.36 11.75 -23.00
C GLN A 21 25.79 12.65 -21.91
N THR A 22 24.93 13.59 -22.32
CA THR A 22 24.19 14.41 -21.35
C THR A 22 23.43 13.44 -20.47
N ALA A 23 23.85 13.37 -19.21
CA ALA A 23 23.19 12.48 -18.27
C ALA A 23 21.69 12.79 -18.29
N PRO A 24 20.82 11.77 -18.36
CA PRO A 24 19.38 11.97 -18.51
C PRO A 24 18.87 12.97 -17.49
N ALA A 25 17.97 13.88 -17.87
CA ALA A 25 17.44 14.89 -16.97
C ALA A 25 16.76 14.26 -15.74
N VAL A 26 17.02 14.82 -14.57
CA VAL A 26 16.29 14.47 -13.33
C VAL A 26 14.86 14.98 -13.48
N PRO A 27 13.83 14.20 -13.10
CA PRO A 27 12.45 14.70 -13.11
C PRO A 27 12.32 15.85 -12.10
N ARG A 28 11.59 16.90 -12.47
CA ARG A 28 11.22 17.98 -11.54
C ARG A 28 10.18 17.52 -10.53
N LEU A 29 9.30 16.62 -10.96
CA LEU A 29 8.27 16.03 -10.12
C LEU A 29 8.28 14.52 -10.26
N VAL A 30 8.20 13.82 -9.13
CA VAL A 30 7.85 12.41 -9.08
C VAL A 30 6.43 12.30 -8.53
N VAL A 31 5.56 11.57 -9.22
CA VAL A 31 4.21 11.24 -8.76
C VAL A 31 4.15 9.74 -8.50
N GLY A 32 3.94 9.36 -7.24
CA GLY A 32 3.71 7.98 -6.84
C GLY A 32 2.22 7.74 -6.62
N LEU A 33 1.57 6.97 -7.49
CA LEU A 33 0.17 6.60 -7.34
C LEU A 33 0.05 5.15 -6.88
N THR A 34 -0.36 4.94 -5.63
CA THR A 34 -0.67 3.62 -5.09
C THR A 34 -2.18 3.41 -5.08
N ILE A 35 -2.67 2.44 -5.84
CA ILE A 35 -4.11 2.16 -5.93
C ILE A 35 -4.45 0.99 -5.02
N ASP A 36 -5.23 1.28 -3.99
CA ASP A 36 -5.64 0.26 -3.02
C ASP A 36 -6.59 -0.75 -3.66
N GLN A 37 -6.29 -2.04 -3.48
CA GLN A 37 -7.03 -3.17 -4.01
C GLN A 37 -7.13 -3.25 -5.55
N LEU A 38 -6.23 -2.60 -6.30
CA LEU A 38 -6.18 -2.74 -7.76
C LEU A 38 -5.78 -4.15 -8.15
N ARG A 39 -6.53 -4.77 -9.04
CA ARG A 39 -6.29 -6.11 -9.59
C ARG A 39 -5.83 -6.04 -11.04
N SER A 40 -4.70 -6.69 -11.36
CA SER A 40 -4.19 -6.75 -12.74
C SER A 40 -5.12 -7.46 -13.70
N ASP A 41 -5.76 -8.54 -13.26
CA ASP A 41 -6.71 -9.31 -14.05
C ASP A 41 -7.96 -8.49 -14.44
N TYR A 42 -8.43 -7.58 -13.58
CA TYR A 42 -9.54 -6.69 -13.90
C TYR A 42 -9.15 -5.57 -14.89
N ILE A 43 -7.88 -5.11 -14.86
CA ILE A 43 -7.40 -4.17 -15.88
C ILE A 43 -7.52 -4.80 -17.27
N GLU A 44 -7.17 -6.07 -17.41
CA GLU A 44 -7.27 -6.79 -18.67
C GLU A 44 -8.73 -7.11 -19.02
N ALA A 45 -9.48 -7.70 -18.08
CA ALA A 45 -10.85 -8.15 -18.30
C ALA A 45 -11.81 -7.03 -18.74
N PHE A 46 -11.63 -5.82 -18.18
CA PHE A 46 -12.48 -4.66 -18.48
C PHE A 46 -11.91 -3.73 -19.54
N SER A 47 -10.84 -4.11 -20.21
CA SER A 47 -10.11 -3.27 -21.19
C SER A 47 -10.98 -2.71 -22.32
N ALA A 48 -12.03 -3.44 -22.71
CA ALA A 48 -12.97 -3.00 -23.73
C ALA A 48 -13.86 -1.80 -23.29
N LEU A 49 -13.96 -1.55 -21.98
CA LEU A 49 -14.76 -0.46 -21.41
C LEU A 49 -13.98 0.84 -21.24
N TYR A 50 -12.65 0.80 -21.31
CA TYR A 50 -11.82 1.97 -21.05
C TYR A 50 -11.76 2.95 -22.20
N GLY A 51 -11.62 4.24 -21.84
CA GLY A 51 -11.25 5.32 -22.75
C GLY A 51 -9.79 5.26 -23.21
N GLU A 52 -9.37 6.29 -23.93
CA GLU A 52 -7.98 6.34 -24.47
C GLU A 52 -7.00 7.05 -23.52
N ARG A 53 -7.50 7.74 -22.46
CA ARG A 53 -6.68 8.65 -21.63
C ARG A 53 -6.05 8.01 -20.40
N GLY A 54 -6.65 6.91 -19.88
CA GLY A 54 -6.25 6.21 -18.66
C GLY A 54 -5.41 4.97 -18.94
N PHE A 55 -5.94 3.78 -18.65
CA PHE A 55 -5.22 2.52 -18.74
C PHE A 55 -4.65 2.24 -20.14
N LYS A 56 -5.39 2.53 -21.20
CA LYS A 56 -4.87 2.33 -22.57
C LYS A 56 -3.64 3.22 -22.84
N ARG A 57 -3.66 4.47 -22.38
CA ARG A 57 -2.51 5.36 -22.46
C ARG A 57 -1.32 4.82 -21.66
N LEU A 58 -1.55 4.36 -20.43
CA LEU A 58 -0.51 3.73 -19.60
C LEU A 58 0.13 2.54 -20.27
N MET A 59 -0.68 1.65 -20.88
CA MET A 59 -0.18 0.48 -21.60
C MET A 59 0.61 0.82 -22.86
N LYS A 60 0.24 1.91 -23.55
CA LYS A 60 0.87 2.36 -24.80
C LYS A 60 2.15 3.16 -24.58
N GLU A 61 2.14 4.07 -23.61
CA GLU A 61 3.22 5.04 -23.40
C GLU A 61 4.13 4.67 -22.22
N GLY A 62 3.67 3.79 -21.34
CA GLY A 62 4.39 3.38 -20.14
C GLY A 62 5.29 2.16 -20.32
N ARG A 63 6.18 1.99 -19.35
CA ARG A 63 6.86 0.72 -19.09
C ARG A 63 6.07 -0.04 -18.04
N VAL A 64 5.48 -1.15 -18.45
CA VAL A 64 4.52 -1.92 -17.66
C VAL A 64 5.12 -3.25 -17.25
N TYR A 65 5.25 -3.48 -15.99
CA TYR A 65 5.52 -4.79 -15.39
C TYR A 65 4.19 -5.37 -14.92
N CYS A 66 3.72 -6.42 -15.62
CA CYS A 66 2.41 -7.01 -15.34
C CYS A 66 2.35 -7.80 -14.04
N ASN A 67 3.51 -8.22 -13.53
CA ASN A 67 3.63 -9.08 -12.35
C ASN A 67 4.65 -8.51 -11.36
N ALA A 68 4.19 -7.62 -10.48
CA ALA A 68 4.98 -7.14 -9.37
C ALA A 68 4.51 -7.82 -8.07
N GLU A 69 5.46 -8.34 -7.30
CA GLU A 69 5.20 -9.19 -6.14
C GLU A 69 5.77 -8.59 -4.86
N TYR A 70 5.02 -8.78 -3.77
CA TYR A 70 5.53 -8.54 -2.42
C TYR A 70 6.29 -9.76 -1.90
N ASP A 71 7.41 -9.52 -1.21
CA ASP A 71 8.24 -10.57 -0.62
C ASP A 71 7.77 -11.00 0.80
N PHE A 72 6.53 -10.69 1.17
CA PHE A 72 5.94 -11.03 2.45
C PHE A 72 4.47 -11.46 2.29
N ILE A 73 3.89 -12.02 3.34
CA ILE A 73 2.50 -12.49 3.37
C ILE A 73 1.62 -11.56 4.21
N ASN A 74 0.31 -11.80 4.21
CA ASN A 74 -0.67 -11.05 5.03
C ASN A 74 -0.66 -9.56 4.77
N MET A 75 -0.53 -9.20 3.50
CA MET A 75 -0.56 -7.80 3.08
C MET A 75 -1.86 -7.13 3.46
N ASP A 76 -1.71 -5.91 3.91
CA ASP A 76 -2.78 -4.94 4.05
C ASP A 76 -2.28 -3.56 3.58
N ARG A 77 -3.12 -2.58 3.69
CA ARG A 77 -2.85 -1.21 3.22
C ARG A 77 -1.58 -0.62 3.81
N SER A 78 -1.38 -0.75 5.13
CA SER A 78 -0.21 -0.17 5.81
C SER A 78 1.10 -0.86 5.43
N SER A 79 1.13 -2.18 5.51
CA SER A 79 2.35 -2.96 5.21
C SER A 79 2.76 -2.84 3.75
N ALA A 80 1.79 -2.76 2.82
CA ALA A 80 2.03 -2.55 1.41
C ALA A 80 2.64 -1.17 1.13
N VAL A 81 2.01 -0.10 1.61
CA VAL A 81 2.50 1.28 1.39
C VAL A 81 3.86 1.50 2.02
N ALA A 82 4.06 1.04 3.28
CA ALA A 82 5.37 1.11 3.91
C ALA A 82 6.45 0.43 3.05
N SER A 83 6.17 -0.77 2.51
CA SER A 83 7.12 -1.49 1.66
C SER A 83 7.43 -0.79 0.34
N ILE A 84 6.44 -0.18 -0.31
CA ILE A 84 6.63 0.59 -1.55
C ILE A 84 7.61 1.75 -1.33
N TYR A 85 7.38 2.55 -0.28
CA TYR A 85 8.13 3.80 -0.08
C TYR A 85 9.43 3.63 0.70
N THR A 86 9.63 2.51 1.41
CA THR A 86 10.91 2.17 2.06
C THR A 86 11.80 1.24 1.23
N GLY A 87 11.24 0.56 0.21
CA GLY A 87 11.98 -0.44 -0.58
C GLY A 87 12.36 -1.69 0.21
N THR A 88 11.63 -2.00 1.31
CA THR A 88 11.92 -3.15 2.17
C THR A 88 10.64 -3.77 2.74
N THR A 89 10.78 -4.81 3.56
CA THR A 89 9.68 -5.59 4.12
C THR A 89 9.34 -5.18 5.56
N PRO A 90 8.18 -5.60 6.09
CA PRO A 90 7.80 -5.38 7.49
C PRO A 90 8.86 -5.78 8.52
N TYR A 91 9.66 -6.79 8.23
CA TYR A 91 10.77 -7.21 9.08
C TYR A 91 11.71 -6.05 9.42
N TYR A 92 12.01 -5.19 8.44
CA TYR A 92 12.92 -4.06 8.62
C TYR A 92 12.19 -2.75 8.91
N ASN A 93 11.06 -2.49 8.23
CA ASN A 93 10.38 -1.21 8.36
C ASN A 93 9.43 -1.13 9.58
N GLY A 94 9.14 -2.26 10.26
CA GLY A 94 8.33 -2.29 11.48
C GLY A 94 6.82 -2.31 11.28
N ILE A 95 6.32 -2.02 10.08
CA ILE A 95 4.88 -1.94 9.80
C ILE A 95 4.36 -3.33 9.39
N VAL A 96 4.00 -4.14 10.37
CA VAL A 96 3.52 -5.51 10.16
C VAL A 96 2.06 -5.59 9.71
N GLY A 97 1.33 -4.49 9.77
CA GLY A 97 -0.06 -4.39 9.35
C GLY A 97 -0.70 -3.06 9.75
N ASN A 98 -2.00 -2.91 9.48
CA ASN A 98 -2.77 -1.74 9.92
C ASN A 98 -2.86 -1.62 11.44
N ARG A 99 -2.82 -2.77 12.11
CA ARG A 99 -2.91 -2.89 13.58
C ARG A 99 -2.10 -4.09 14.06
N TRP A 100 -1.61 -4.01 15.30
CA TRP A 100 -0.98 -5.12 16.00
C TRP A 100 -1.17 -4.99 17.50
N MET A 101 -0.84 -6.04 18.24
CA MET A 101 -0.81 -6.03 19.69
C MET A 101 0.51 -5.42 20.20
N ASP A 102 0.45 -4.33 20.91
CA ASP A 102 1.62 -3.80 21.61
C ASP A 102 1.92 -4.68 22.85
N ARG A 103 3.14 -5.22 22.90
CA ARG A 103 3.57 -6.14 23.97
C ARG A 103 3.63 -5.49 25.33
N SER A 104 3.89 -4.19 25.39
CA SER A 104 4.07 -3.48 26.68
C SER A 104 2.74 -3.12 27.32
N SER A 105 1.77 -2.68 26.54
CA SER A 105 0.46 -2.25 27.03
C SER A 105 -0.62 -3.32 26.90
N LEU A 106 -0.38 -4.40 26.15
CA LEU A 106 -1.35 -5.44 25.79
C LEU A 106 -2.61 -4.86 25.14
N ARG A 107 -2.43 -3.79 24.34
CA ARG A 107 -3.50 -3.14 23.60
C ARG A 107 -3.23 -3.17 22.10
N ILE A 108 -4.31 -3.16 21.32
CA ILE A 108 -4.20 -2.98 19.87
C ILE A 108 -3.82 -1.53 19.58
N VAL A 109 -2.75 -1.35 18.83
CA VAL A 109 -2.31 -0.06 18.29
C VAL A 109 -2.46 -0.07 16.77
N LYS A 110 -2.75 1.10 16.18
CA LYS A 110 -2.77 1.27 14.73
C LYS A 110 -1.40 1.74 14.24
N SER A 111 -1.09 1.45 12.99
CA SER A 111 0.23 1.67 12.37
C SER A 111 0.74 3.12 12.41
N VAL A 112 -0.15 4.09 12.53
CA VAL A 112 0.17 5.53 12.53
C VAL A 112 -0.39 6.29 13.74
N ASP A 113 -0.84 5.58 14.79
CA ASP A 113 -1.28 6.23 16.02
C ASP A 113 -0.06 6.79 16.78
N ASP A 114 -0.16 8.06 17.18
CA ASP A 114 0.85 8.70 18.02
C ASP A 114 0.20 9.79 18.89
N PRO A 115 0.03 9.55 20.19
CA PRO A 115 -0.60 10.51 21.10
C PRO A 115 0.19 11.81 21.30
N ALA A 116 1.45 11.87 20.86
CA ALA A 116 2.29 13.07 20.98
C ALA A 116 1.90 14.18 19.99
N TYR A 117 1.19 13.85 18.91
CA TYR A 117 0.85 14.81 17.85
C TYR A 117 -0.66 14.86 17.62
N MET A 118 -1.22 16.05 17.71
CA MET A 118 -2.66 16.27 17.52
C MET A 118 -3.05 16.19 16.03
N GLY A 119 -4.26 15.68 15.79
CA GLY A 119 -4.90 15.80 14.49
C GLY A 119 -5.40 17.23 14.22
N VAL A 120 -5.41 17.61 12.94
CA VAL A 120 -6.03 18.84 12.46
C VAL A 120 -7.22 18.44 11.60
N TYR A 121 -8.40 18.97 11.87
CA TYR A 121 -9.70 18.53 11.33
C TYR A 121 -10.06 17.06 11.64
N THR A 122 -9.41 16.47 12.64
CA THR A 122 -9.67 15.11 13.13
C THR A 122 -9.29 15.00 14.60
N SER A 123 -9.93 14.07 15.31
CA SER A 123 -9.55 13.69 16.68
C SER A 123 -8.41 12.66 16.73
N GLU A 124 -7.99 12.11 15.60
CA GLU A 124 -6.97 11.07 15.53
C GLU A 124 -5.56 11.65 15.63
N SER A 125 -4.87 11.36 16.74
CA SER A 125 -3.45 11.69 16.94
C SER A 125 -2.57 10.81 16.09
N THR A 126 -1.62 11.39 15.34
CA THR A 126 -1.01 10.70 14.21
C THR A 126 0.42 11.14 13.92
N SER A 127 1.32 10.16 13.73
CA SER A 127 2.64 10.37 13.13
C SER A 127 3.15 9.06 12.50
N PRO A 128 4.29 9.06 11.75
CA PRO A 128 4.93 7.85 11.25
C PRO A 128 5.84 7.16 12.30
N GLN A 129 5.67 7.37 13.60
CA GLN A 129 6.59 6.90 14.65
C GLN A 129 6.92 5.41 14.63
N HIS A 130 6.00 4.58 14.12
CA HIS A 130 6.20 3.14 14.05
C HIS A 130 6.99 2.69 12.81
N LEU A 131 7.25 3.59 11.87
CA LEU A 131 8.08 3.34 10.72
C LEU A 131 9.55 3.48 11.12
N LEU A 132 10.30 2.37 11.14
CA LEU A 132 11.62 2.28 11.75
C LEU A 132 12.77 2.69 10.81
N VAL A 133 12.47 2.96 9.55
CA VAL A 133 13.47 3.21 8.50
C VAL A 133 13.07 4.40 7.65
N SER A 134 14.02 4.99 6.93
CA SER A 134 13.74 6.11 6.03
C SER A 134 12.88 5.68 4.84
N THR A 135 12.08 6.62 4.36
CA THR A 135 11.31 6.52 3.12
C THR A 135 12.01 7.24 1.97
N LEU A 136 11.46 7.07 0.77
CA LEU A 136 11.84 7.85 -0.40
C LEU A 136 11.71 9.37 -0.15
N SER A 137 10.65 9.78 0.57
CA SER A 137 10.41 11.17 0.97
C SER A 137 11.53 11.70 1.87
N ASP A 138 11.92 10.90 2.86
CA ASP A 138 12.96 11.28 3.83
C ASP A 138 14.32 11.47 3.14
N GLU A 139 14.70 10.53 2.26
CA GLU A 139 15.97 10.64 1.53
C GLU A 139 15.97 11.82 0.55
N LEU A 140 14.83 12.15 -0.06
CA LEU A 140 14.70 13.33 -0.91
C LEU A 140 14.88 14.63 -0.11
N MET A 141 14.23 14.73 1.05
CA MET A 141 14.38 15.90 1.92
C MET A 141 15.81 16.08 2.43
N VAL A 142 16.49 14.98 2.77
CA VAL A 142 17.91 15.02 3.14
C VAL A 142 18.78 15.46 1.97
N ALA A 143 18.58 14.88 0.78
CA ALA A 143 19.39 15.17 -0.42
C ALA A 143 19.24 16.63 -0.91
N THR A 144 18.06 17.22 -0.68
CA THR A 144 17.77 18.61 -1.07
C THR A 144 17.93 19.62 0.07
N ASN A 145 18.44 19.16 1.22
CA ASN A 145 18.56 19.99 2.43
C ASN A 145 17.24 20.70 2.81
N GLY A 146 16.11 19.99 2.70
CA GLY A 146 14.77 20.50 2.99
C GLY A 146 14.16 21.37 1.88
N GLY A 147 14.82 21.50 0.73
CA GLY A 147 14.35 22.35 -0.37
C GLY A 147 13.23 21.74 -1.21
N ALA A 148 13.06 20.41 -1.21
CA ALA A 148 12.02 19.74 -1.97
C ALA A 148 10.61 20.03 -1.41
N GLU A 149 9.61 20.12 -2.30
CA GLU A 149 8.19 20.06 -1.96
C GLU A 149 7.75 18.58 -1.92
N VAL A 150 7.35 18.11 -0.74
CA VAL A 150 6.92 16.73 -0.53
C VAL A 150 5.57 16.70 0.14
N TYR A 151 4.56 16.21 -0.58
CA TYR A 151 3.19 16.07 -0.07
C TYR A 151 2.63 14.68 -0.33
N SER A 152 1.77 14.23 0.57
CA SER A 152 1.04 12.97 0.46
C SER A 152 -0.47 13.20 0.59
N ILE A 153 -1.25 12.70 -0.37
CA ILE A 153 -2.71 12.87 -0.44
C ILE A 153 -3.36 11.51 -0.65
N ALA A 154 -4.15 11.05 0.31
CA ALA A 154 -4.82 9.77 0.24
C ALA A 154 -6.21 9.80 0.89
N PRO A 155 -7.18 8.98 0.47
CA PRO A 155 -8.44 8.85 1.20
C PRO A 155 -8.25 8.33 2.62
N SER A 156 -7.28 7.43 2.85
CA SER A 156 -7.02 6.81 4.15
C SER A 156 -5.77 7.38 4.83
N ARG A 157 -5.85 7.49 6.16
CA ARG A 157 -4.83 8.08 7.02
C ARG A 157 -3.49 7.36 6.90
N GLU A 158 -3.49 6.04 7.04
CA GLU A 158 -2.28 5.24 7.01
C GLU A 158 -1.55 5.31 5.67
N MET A 159 -2.28 5.38 4.54
CA MET A 159 -1.65 5.54 3.23
C MET A 159 -0.99 6.91 3.07
N ALA A 160 -1.65 7.97 3.56
CA ALA A 160 -1.08 9.31 3.50
C ALA A 160 0.20 9.41 4.33
N VAL A 161 0.16 8.96 5.59
CA VAL A 161 1.25 9.12 6.54
C VAL A 161 2.46 8.23 6.22
N LEU A 162 2.23 6.95 5.86
CA LEU A 162 3.32 6.03 5.55
C LEU A 162 4.02 6.34 4.23
N ALA A 163 3.31 6.92 3.25
CA ALA A 163 3.92 7.39 2.01
C ALA A 163 4.67 8.74 2.19
N ALA A 164 4.18 9.60 3.09
CA ALA A 164 4.84 10.85 3.46
C ALA A 164 6.17 10.61 4.20
N GLY A 165 6.24 9.55 5.01
CA GLY A 165 7.41 9.31 5.86
C GLY A 165 7.57 10.36 6.95
N HIS A 166 8.82 10.58 7.41
CA HIS A 166 9.12 11.42 8.57
C HIS A 166 9.33 12.90 8.20
N ALA A 167 9.75 13.19 6.99
CA ALA A 167 10.26 14.51 6.63
C ALA A 167 9.42 15.28 5.58
N ALA A 168 8.25 14.76 5.18
CA ALA A 168 7.36 15.46 4.25
C ALA A 168 6.86 16.80 4.81
N LYS A 169 6.46 17.71 3.93
CA LYS A 169 5.82 18.99 4.30
C LYS A 169 4.33 18.85 4.67
N GLY A 170 3.70 17.72 4.30
CA GLY A 170 2.32 17.45 4.66
C GLY A 170 1.84 16.07 4.22
N ALA A 171 0.98 15.48 5.06
CA ALA A 171 0.21 14.29 4.74
C ALA A 171 -1.27 14.58 5.01
N PHE A 172 -2.12 14.36 4.01
CA PHE A 172 -3.53 14.72 4.06
C PHE A 172 -4.43 13.52 3.75
N TRP A 173 -5.46 13.34 4.58
CA TRP A 173 -6.44 12.26 4.42
C TRP A 173 -7.86 12.74 4.69
N LEU A 174 -8.86 12.03 4.16
CA LEU A 174 -10.26 12.34 4.41
C LEU A 174 -10.69 11.85 5.80
N ASN A 175 -11.31 12.73 6.58
CA ASN A 175 -11.89 12.38 7.86
C ASN A 175 -13.16 11.53 7.68
N ASP A 176 -13.29 10.47 8.48
CA ASP A 176 -14.41 9.51 8.41
C ASP A 176 -15.73 10.10 8.90
N GLU A 177 -15.69 11.16 9.70
CA GLU A 177 -16.87 11.76 10.32
C GLU A 177 -17.33 13.03 9.59
N THR A 178 -16.38 13.84 9.11
CA THR A 178 -16.66 15.17 8.57
C THR A 178 -16.46 15.27 7.06
N GLY A 179 -15.71 14.33 6.44
CA GLY A 179 -15.32 14.39 5.04
C GLY A 179 -14.32 15.50 4.70
N LYS A 180 -13.80 16.22 5.69
CA LYS A 180 -12.76 17.22 5.49
C LYS A 180 -11.40 16.59 5.32
N TRP A 181 -10.54 17.21 4.56
CA TRP A 181 -9.13 16.85 4.48
C TRP A 181 -8.46 17.19 5.81
N SER A 182 -7.88 16.20 6.42
CA SER A 182 -7.25 16.24 7.75
C SER A 182 -5.75 16.10 7.63
N GLY A 183 -5.03 16.46 8.69
CA GLY A 183 -3.59 16.30 8.78
C GLY A 183 -3.14 16.10 10.23
N SER A 184 -1.84 16.22 10.48
CA SER A 184 -1.24 16.09 11.80
C SER A 184 -0.29 17.25 12.08
N THR A 185 -0.24 17.68 13.33
CA THR A 185 0.75 18.67 13.80
C THR A 185 2.19 18.15 13.73
N TYR A 186 2.39 16.84 13.49
CA TYR A 186 3.69 16.26 13.24
C TYR A 186 4.42 16.92 12.06
N TYR A 187 3.69 17.22 10.96
CA TYR A 187 4.24 17.83 9.75
C TYR A 187 4.31 19.37 9.81
N GLY A 188 4.12 19.96 10.99
CA GLY A 188 4.15 21.41 11.19
C GLY A 188 2.79 22.09 11.03
N PRO A 189 2.75 23.39 10.70
CA PRO A 189 1.51 24.14 10.53
C PRO A 189 0.66 23.58 9.39
N PHE A 190 -0.66 23.46 9.62
CA PHE A 190 -1.57 23.01 8.58
C PHE A 190 -1.65 24.05 7.44
N PRO A 191 -1.43 23.67 6.17
CA PRO A 191 -1.36 24.61 5.07
C PRO A 191 -2.67 25.35 4.80
N GLU A 192 -2.60 26.66 4.58
CA GLU A 192 -3.76 27.49 4.29
C GLU A 192 -4.53 27.03 3.04
N TRP A 193 -3.83 26.51 2.02
CA TRP A 193 -4.49 26.05 0.80
C TRP A 193 -5.38 24.81 1.04
N VAL A 194 -5.05 23.95 2.00
CA VAL A 194 -5.91 22.81 2.38
C VAL A 194 -7.10 23.31 3.21
N ALA A 195 -6.87 24.22 4.16
CA ALA A 195 -7.93 24.84 4.94
C ALA A 195 -8.93 25.59 4.03
N ALA A 196 -8.43 26.38 3.09
CA ALA A 196 -9.26 27.09 2.13
C ALA A 196 -10.06 26.14 1.21
N TYR A 197 -9.47 25.00 0.82
CA TYR A 197 -10.19 23.96 0.08
C TYR A 197 -11.33 23.37 0.93
N ASN A 198 -11.07 23.00 2.19
CA ASN A 198 -12.08 22.50 3.12
C ASN A 198 -13.25 23.48 3.30
N ASP A 199 -12.96 24.78 3.35
CA ASP A 199 -13.97 25.81 3.63
C ASP A 199 -14.78 26.24 2.39
N ARG A 200 -14.26 26.05 1.19
CA ARG A 200 -14.90 26.54 -0.06
C ARG A 200 -15.37 25.43 -0.98
N GLU A 201 -14.64 24.33 -1.03
CA GLU A 201 -14.81 23.24 -1.99
C GLU A 201 -14.90 21.86 -1.32
N GLY A 202 -15.00 21.82 0.01
CA GLY A 202 -14.99 20.59 0.80
C GLY A 202 -16.05 19.57 0.38
N LEU A 203 -15.76 18.31 0.63
CA LEU A 203 -16.65 17.21 0.29
C LEU A 203 -18.01 17.32 1.00
N ASP A 204 -18.03 17.85 2.21
CA ASP A 204 -19.22 18.05 3.04
C ASP A 204 -20.31 18.92 2.34
N PHE A 205 -19.92 19.88 1.48
CA PHE A 205 -20.86 20.68 0.68
C PHE A 205 -21.48 19.93 -0.49
N ARG A 206 -20.88 18.83 -0.94
CA ARG A 206 -21.21 18.17 -2.21
C ARG A 206 -21.75 16.75 -2.05
N ILE A 207 -21.38 16.05 -0.98
CA ILE A 207 -21.65 14.63 -0.79
C ILE A 207 -23.17 14.31 -0.83
N GLY A 208 -24.01 15.21 -0.31
CA GLY A 208 -25.47 15.05 -0.30
C GLY A 208 -26.13 15.05 -1.70
N ASN A 209 -25.39 15.46 -2.74
CA ASN A 209 -25.87 15.46 -4.12
C ASN A 209 -25.20 14.36 -4.97
N LEU A 210 -24.36 13.52 -4.37
CA LEU A 210 -23.65 12.48 -5.09
C LEU A 210 -24.47 11.21 -5.14
N VAL A 211 -24.62 10.70 -6.35
CA VAL A 211 -25.26 9.40 -6.63
C VAL A 211 -24.33 8.60 -7.53
N TRP A 212 -23.94 7.41 -7.09
CA TRP A 212 -23.17 6.49 -7.91
C TRP A 212 -24.08 5.45 -8.54
N GLY A 213 -24.19 5.50 -9.84
CA GLY A 213 -24.83 4.50 -10.70
C GLY A 213 -23.95 4.27 -11.93
N PRO A 214 -24.36 3.37 -12.84
CA PRO A 214 -23.60 3.03 -14.04
C PRO A 214 -23.21 4.26 -14.86
N TYR A 215 -21.93 4.40 -15.18
CA TYR A 215 -21.37 5.48 -15.99
C TYR A 215 -21.67 5.27 -17.48
N LEU A 216 -21.50 4.02 -17.93
CA LEU A 216 -21.80 3.62 -19.29
C LEU A 216 -23.24 3.09 -19.39
N PRO A 217 -23.84 3.00 -20.60
CA PRO A 217 -25.08 2.27 -20.79
C PRO A 217 -24.97 0.84 -20.21
N VAL A 218 -26.02 0.39 -19.52
CA VAL A 218 -26.05 -0.92 -18.83
C VAL A 218 -25.67 -2.06 -19.76
N THR A 219 -26.03 -1.98 -21.03
CA THR A 219 -25.71 -2.96 -22.08
C THR A 219 -24.23 -3.05 -22.44
N SER A 220 -23.41 -2.08 -22.01
CA SER A 220 -21.95 -2.09 -22.25
C SER A 220 -21.21 -3.02 -21.28
N TYR A 221 -21.75 -3.25 -20.09
CA TYR A 221 -21.17 -4.12 -19.07
C TYR A 221 -21.48 -5.59 -19.40
N LYS A 222 -20.44 -6.41 -19.58
CA LYS A 222 -20.57 -7.71 -20.26
C LYS A 222 -20.67 -8.93 -19.35
N TYR A 223 -20.37 -8.88 -18.11
CA TYR A 223 -20.24 -10.07 -17.27
C TYR A 223 -21.34 -10.17 -16.21
N VAL A 224 -22.55 -9.72 -16.55
CA VAL A 224 -23.71 -9.93 -15.70
C VAL A 224 -24.12 -11.40 -15.83
N THR A 225 -23.86 -12.20 -14.80
CA THR A 225 -24.30 -13.61 -14.79
C THR A 225 -25.83 -13.68 -14.82
N SER A 226 -26.37 -14.69 -15.49
CA SER A 226 -27.82 -14.90 -15.67
C SER A 226 -28.61 -14.99 -14.36
N ASP A 227 -27.95 -15.21 -13.24
CA ASP A 227 -28.55 -15.37 -11.92
C ASP A 227 -28.70 -14.05 -11.14
N VAL A 228 -28.18 -12.93 -11.65
CA VAL A 228 -28.29 -11.64 -11.00
C VAL A 228 -29.61 -10.97 -11.37
N LYS A 229 -30.54 -10.95 -10.44
CA LYS A 229 -31.85 -10.26 -10.58
C LYS A 229 -31.71 -8.72 -10.65
N GLN A 230 -30.55 -8.17 -10.34
CA GLN A 230 -30.31 -6.72 -10.28
C GLN A 230 -29.68 -6.24 -11.59
N LEU A 231 -30.50 -5.62 -12.45
CA LEU A 231 -30.09 -5.09 -13.75
C LEU A 231 -29.28 -3.79 -13.66
N THR A 232 -29.16 -3.18 -12.48
CA THR A 232 -28.44 -1.93 -12.24
C THR A 232 -28.14 -1.77 -10.74
N PHE A 233 -27.28 -0.85 -10.39
CA PHE A 233 -26.99 -0.47 -9.00
C PHE A 233 -27.13 1.06 -8.81
N LYS A 234 -27.38 1.47 -7.57
CA LYS A 234 -27.44 2.89 -7.17
C LYS A 234 -26.99 3.04 -5.72
N HIS A 235 -25.99 3.86 -5.47
CA HIS A 235 -25.59 4.31 -4.15
C HIS A 235 -25.82 5.81 -4.02
N ASP A 236 -26.71 6.19 -3.13
CA ASP A 236 -27.13 7.57 -2.89
C ASP A 236 -26.56 8.05 -1.57
N PHE A 237 -25.56 8.93 -1.61
CA PHE A 237 -24.88 9.40 -0.39
C PHE A 237 -25.74 10.36 0.44
N SER A 238 -26.88 10.86 -0.09
CA SER A 238 -27.84 11.66 0.69
C SER A 238 -28.60 10.81 1.71
N ASP A 239 -28.84 9.53 1.39
CA ASP A 239 -29.58 8.61 2.23
C ASP A 239 -28.72 7.97 3.34
N GLU A 240 -27.39 8.06 3.22
CA GLU A 240 -26.46 7.49 4.17
C GLU A 240 -26.39 8.32 5.46
N ARG A 241 -27.06 7.84 6.51
CA ARG A 241 -27.13 8.53 7.81
C ARG A 241 -25.89 8.29 8.68
N THR A 242 -25.25 7.14 8.51
CA THR A 242 -24.07 6.73 9.26
C THR A 242 -22.96 6.30 8.31
N ASP A 243 -21.72 6.57 8.67
CA ASP A 243 -20.53 6.13 7.92
C ASP A 243 -20.45 6.59 6.45
N LYS A 244 -21.22 7.63 6.07
CA LYS A 244 -21.27 8.08 4.67
C LYS A 244 -19.90 8.44 4.09
N TYR A 245 -19.03 9.06 4.87
CA TYR A 245 -17.68 9.40 4.43
C TYR A 245 -16.75 8.18 4.36
N LYS A 246 -16.93 7.19 5.24
CA LYS A 246 -16.22 5.91 5.12
C LYS A 246 -16.63 5.17 3.86
N LYS A 247 -17.93 5.09 3.58
CA LYS A 247 -18.45 4.49 2.33
C LYS A 247 -18.00 5.28 1.11
N PHE A 248 -17.98 6.62 1.18
CA PHE A 248 -17.46 7.46 0.10
C PHE A 248 -16.01 7.10 -0.26
N LYS A 249 -15.14 6.85 0.72
CA LYS A 249 -13.73 6.47 0.48
C LYS A 249 -13.57 5.19 -0.34
N THR A 250 -14.57 4.33 -0.36
CA THR A 250 -14.59 3.09 -1.13
C THR A 250 -15.38 3.21 -2.43
N SER A 251 -15.79 4.41 -2.81
CA SER A 251 -16.41 4.72 -4.08
C SER A 251 -15.42 5.31 -5.09
N PRO A 252 -15.70 5.28 -6.40
CA PRO A 252 -14.82 5.89 -7.39
C PRO A 252 -14.69 7.41 -7.23
N TYR A 253 -15.65 8.06 -6.61
CA TYR A 253 -15.62 9.51 -6.36
C TYR A 253 -14.51 9.92 -5.37
N ALA A 254 -14.00 9.00 -4.56
CA ALA A 254 -12.84 9.27 -3.71
C ALA A 254 -11.59 9.58 -4.56
N ASN A 255 -11.43 8.93 -5.72
CA ASN A 255 -10.33 9.18 -6.64
C ASN A 255 -10.43 10.58 -7.26
N ASP A 256 -11.63 10.98 -7.64
CA ASP A 256 -11.89 12.34 -8.14
C ASP A 256 -11.64 13.41 -7.06
N GLU A 257 -11.95 13.10 -5.81
CA GLU A 257 -11.71 13.99 -4.68
C GLU A 257 -10.21 14.19 -4.41
N VAL A 258 -9.41 13.12 -4.55
CA VAL A 258 -7.93 13.22 -4.52
C VAL A 258 -7.45 14.14 -5.64
N ASN A 259 -7.95 13.99 -6.88
CA ASN A 259 -7.56 14.85 -8.01
C ASN A 259 -7.87 16.33 -7.78
N LYS A 260 -8.98 16.64 -7.11
CA LYS A 260 -9.31 18.03 -6.76
C LYS A 260 -8.31 18.63 -5.78
N LEU A 261 -7.94 17.87 -4.71
CA LEU A 261 -6.93 18.36 -3.77
C LEU A 261 -5.54 18.44 -4.42
N VAL A 262 -5.20 17.52 -5.35
CA VAL A 262 -3.97 17.61 -6.16
C VAL A 262 -3.96 18.90 -6.98
N ASN A 263 -5.07 19.26 -7.63
CA ASN A 263 -5.16 20.54 -8.36
C ASN A 263 -4.95 21.75 -7.44
N ALA A 264 -5.51 21.72 -6.23
CA ALA A 264 -5.27 22.76 -5.23
C ALA A 264 -3.80 22.82 -4.80
N CYS A 265 -3.15 21.67 -4.57
CA CYS A 265 -1.73 21.57 -4.27
C CYS A 265 -0.88 22.19 -5.38
N LEU A 266 -1.04 21.74 -6.63
CA LEU A 266 -0.29 22.23 -7.79
C LEU A 266 -0.53 23.73 -8.09
N THR A 267 -1.65 24.28 -7.65
CA THR A 267 -1.99 25.68 -7.90
C THR A 267 -1.42 26.61 -6.82
N ASN A 268 -1.30 26.12 -5.58
CA ASN A 268 -0.97 26.96 -4.43
C ASN A 268 0.44 26.69 -3.86
N THR A 269 1.17 25.73 -4.42
CA THR A 269 2.56 25.41 -4.01
C THR A 269 3.51 25.53 -5.19
N GLY A 270 4.82 25.51 -4.92
CA GLY A 270 5.86 25.51 -5.95
C GLY A 270 6.19 24.12 -6.53
N ILE A 271 5.42 23.08 -6.18
CA ILE A 271 5.73 21.70 -6.51
C ILE A 271 5.89 21.48 -8.03
N GLY A 272 7.02 20.94 -8.46
CA GLY A 272 7.37 20.65 -9.85
C GLY A 272 7.75 21.85 -10.70
N LEU A 273 7.83 23.08 -10.15
CA LEU A 273 8.04 24.29 -10.94
C LEU A 273 9.52 24.72 -11.06
N ASP A 274 10.38 24.26 -10.16
CA ASP A 274 11.82 24.56 -10.20
C ASP A 274 12.66 23.35 -10.67
N ASN A 275 13.97 23.37 -10.41
CA ASN A 275 14.87 22.30 -10.80
C ASN A 275 15.23 21.35 -9.61
N ILE A 276 14.66 21.59 -8.43
CA ILE A 276 14.74 20.67 -7.30
C ILE A 276 13.73 19.55 -7.52
N PRO A 277 14.12 18.28 -7.45
CA PRO A 277 13.14 17.22 -7.56
C PRO A 277 12.14 17.25 -6.41
N ASP A 278 10.86 17.18 -6.73
CA ASP A 278 9.76 17.14 -5.78
C ASP A 278 9.06 15.78 -5.79
N LEU A 279 8.30 15.47 -4.74
CA LEU A 279 7.56 14.21 -4.62
C LEU A 279 6.11 14.46 -4.19
N LEU A 280 5.19 13.96 -5.00
CA LEU A 280 3.77 13.91 -4.69
C LEU A 280 3.32 12.44 -4.61
N THR A 281 2.95 11.98 -3.42
CA THR A 281 2.43 10.63 -3.24
C THR A 281 0.93 10.66 -3.15
N LEU A 282 0.27 9.81 -3.93
CA LEU A 282 -1.17 9.75 -4.06
C LEU A 282 -1.68 8.34 -3.83
N SER A 283 -2.91 8.25 -3.33
CA SER A 283 -3.58 6.97 -3.26
C SER A 283 -4.99 7.05 -3.81
N TYR A 284 -5.37 6.02 -4.59
CA TYR A 284 -6.72 5.78 -5.07
C TYR A 284 -7.29 4.49 -4.48
N TYR A 285 -8.54 4.23 -4.77
CA TYR A 285 -9.25 3.02 -4.38
C TYR A 285 -9.86 2.33 -5.61
N ALA A 286 -9.76 0.99 -5.68
CA ALA A 286 -10.29 0.17 -6.77
C ALA A 286 -10.97 -1.12 -6.29
N GLY A 287 -11.26 -1.23 -4.98
CA GLY A 287 -11.89 -2.41 -4.37
C GLY A 287 -13.42 -2.35 -4.35
N ASN A 288 -14.01 -3.25 -3.57
CA ASN A 288 -15.46 -3.33 -3.40
C ASN A 288 -16.00 -2.16 -2.56
N TYR A 289 -17.18 -1.64 -2.95
CA TYR A 289 -17.87 -0.61 -2.18
C TYR A 289 -18.18 -1.07 -0.76
N ALA A 290 -17.86 -0.22 0.21
CA ALA A 290 -18.00 -0.50 1.64
C ALA A 290 -17.37 -1.82 2.09
N HIS A 291 -16.35 -2.31 1.36
CA HIS A 291 -15.72 -3.63 1.56
C HIS A 291 -16.72 -4.81 1.57
N THR A 292 -17.88 -4.60 0.95
CA THR A 292 -18.90 -5.65 0.82
C THR A 292 -18.52 -6.57 -0.33
N PRO A 293 -18.41 -7.89 -0.10
CA PRO A 293 -18.11 -8.82 -1.16
C PRO A 293 -19.14 -8.73 -2.28
N ASN A 294 -18.67 -8.67 -3.50
CA ASN A 294 -19.49 -8.63 -4.70
C ASN A 294 -19.13 -9.82 -5.60
N THR A 295 -20.06 -10.27 -6.43
CA THR A 295 -19.77 -11.33 -7.39
C THR A 295 -18.68 -10.89 -8.36
N GLU A 296 -17.81 -11.81 -8.77
CA GLU A 296 -16.80 -11.53 -9.80
C GLU A 296 -17.48 -10.91 -11.04
N TYR A 297 -16.84 -9.86 -11.57
CA TYR A 297 -17.35 -9.12 -12.73
C TYR A 297 -18.72 -8.46 -12.55
N ALA A 298 -19.18 -8.21 -11.32
CA ALA A 298 -20.40 -7.44 -11.11
C ALA A 298 -20.31 -6.07 -11.80
N MET A 299 -21.46 -5.54 -12.23
CA MET A 299 -21.51 -4.24 -12.93
C MET A 299 -20.88 -3.11 -12.10
N GLU A 300 -21.07 -3.13 -10.80
CA GLU A 300 -20.52 -2.15 -9.86
C GLU A 300 -18.99 -2.12 -9.88
N ILE A 301 -18.32 -3.29 -9.88
CA ILE A 301 -16.86 -3.34 -9.94
C ILE A 301 -16.34 -2.96 -11.33
N GLN A 302 -17.06 -3.29 -12.40
CA GLN A 302 -16.72 -2.83 -13.75
C GLN A 302 -16.80 -1.29 -13.84
N ASP A 303 -17.87 -0.69 -13.28
CA ASP A 303 -18.04 0.77 -13.25
C ASP A 303 -16.96 1.46 -12.40
N MET A 304 -16.56 0.85 -11.28
CA MET A 304 -15.41 1.31 -10.48
C MET A 304 -14.17 1.46 -11.36
N TYR A 305 -13.86 0.46 -12.19
CA TYR A 305 -12.68 0.47 -13.06
C TYR A 305 -12.83 1.43 -14.24
N VAL A 306 -14.03 1.60 -14.80
CA VAL A 306 -14.29 2.62 -15.84
C VAL A 306 -14.05 4.03 -15.31
N ARG A 307 -14.52 4.32 -14.09
CA ARG A 307 -14.30 5.62 -13.45
C ARG A 307 -12.86 5.81 -13.00
N LEU A 308 -12.20 4.74 -12.54
CA LEU A 308 -10.77 4.76 -12.23
C LEU A 308 -9.93 5.10 -13.48
N ASP A 309 -10.27 4.51 -14.64
CA ASP A 309 -9.65 4.86 -15.93
C ASP A 309 -9.75 6.36 -16.22
N ASN A 310 -10.94 6.95 -16.03
CA ASN A 310 -11.15 8.39 -16.20
C ASN A 310 -10.34 9.22 -15.18
N SER A 311 -10.36 8.84 -13.90
CA SER A 311 -9.63 9.57 -12.85
C SER A 311 -8.12 9.56 -13.08
N ILE A 312 -7.56 8.43 -13.58
CA ILE A 312 -6.14 8.33 -13.99
C ILE A 312 -5.87 9.24 -15.18
N GLY A 313 -6.73 9.22 -16.20
CA GLY A 313 -6.61 10.09 -17.36
C GLY A 313 -6.63 11.56 -16.98
N ASP A 314 -7.54 11.96 -16.11
CA ASP A 314 -7.67 13.34 -15.62
C ASP A 314 -6.45 13.76 -14.79
N LEU A 315 -5.87 12.86 -13.98
CA LEU A 315 -4.63 13.13 -13.25
C LEU A 315 -3.45 13.33 -14.19
N LEU A 316 -3.27 12.45 -15.19
CA LEU A 316 -2.20 12.59 -16.17
C LEU A 316 -2.29 13.90 -16.94
N ASP A 317 -3.49 14.26 -17.39
CA ASP A 317 -3.74 15.52 -18.10
C ASP A 317 -3.56 16.76 -17.20
N LEU A 318 -3.90 16.67 -15.92
CA LEU A 318 -3.68 17.74 -14.95
C LEU A 318 -2.20 18.02 -14.75
N ILE A 319 -1.41 16.97 -14.50
CA ILE A 319 0.04 17.07 -14.30
C ILE A 319 0.74 17.53 -15.59
N ASP A 320 0.31 17.03 -16.76
CA ASP A 320 0.88 17.46 -18.04
C ASP A 320 0.69 18.96 -18.28
N ARG A 321 -0.50 19.50 -17.99
CA ARG A 321 -0.78 20.95 -18.11
C ARG A 321 0.00 21.79 -17.11
N LYS A 322 0.26 21.31 -15.89
CA LYS A 322 0.87 22.11 -14.82
C LYS A 322 2.40 22.03 -14.79
N VAL A 323 2.96 20.85 -15.05
CA VAL A 323 4.41 20.55 -14.92
C VAL A 323 5.01 20.05 -16.24
N GLY A 324 4.21 19.33 -17.03
CA GLY A 324 4.62 18.61 -18.23
C GLY A 324 5.08 17.17 -17.95
N LEU A 325 4.59 16.20 -18.72
CA LEU A 325 4.95 14.78 -18.53
C LEU A 325 6.44 14.50 -18.76
N ASN A 326 7.10 15.26 -19.64
CA ASN A 326 8.54 15.14 -19.87
C ASN A 326 9.37 15.53 -18.64
N ASN A 327 8.85 16.37 -17.77
CA ASN A 327 9.46 16.80 -16.51
C ASN A 327 9.03 15.92 -15.32
N THR A 328 8.06 15.03 -15.52
CA THR A 328 7.45 14.23 -14.47
C THR A 328 7.73 12.75 -14.67
N LEU A 329 8.11 12.07 -13.59
CA LEU A 329 8.12 10.61 -13.51
C LEU A 329 6.90 10.16 -12.72
N PHE A 330 6.02 9.38 -13.34
CA PHE A 330 5.00 8.64 -12.62
C PHE A 330 5.47 7.21 -12.34
N PHE A 331 5.15 6.70 -11.16
CA PHE A 331 5.01 5.27 -10.93
C PHE A 331 3.61 4.97 -10.39
N ILE A 332 2.99 3.92 -10.91
CA ILE A 332 1.63 3.50 -10.55
C ILE A 332 1.68 2.05 -10.18
N THR A 333 1.13 1.69 -9.01
CA THR A 333 1.12 0.31 -8.51
C THR A 333 -0.08 0.04 -7.61
N SER A 334 -0.17 -1.18 -7.07
CA SER A 334 -1.25 -1.66 -6.21
C SER A 334 -0.75 -2.03 -4.82
N THR A 335 -1.65 -2.04 -3.84
CA THR A 335 -1.40 -2.64 -2.52
C THR A 335 -1.29 -4.17 -2.55
N GLY A 336 -1.63 -4.83 -3.67
CA GLY A 336 -1.40 -6.26 -3.88
C GLY A 336 -2.33 -7.20 -3.12
N TYR A 337 -3.39 -6.70 -2.50
CA TYR A 337 -4.44 -7.50 -1.87
C TYR A 337 -5.82 -7.04 -2.37
N ALA A 338 -6.82 -7.88 -2.16
CA ALA A 338 -8.23 -7.56 -2.41
C ALA A 338 -9.11 -8.20 -1.33
N ASP A 339 -10.29 -7.63 -1.12
CA ASP A 339 -11.27 -8.24 -0.22
C ASP A 339 -11.65 -9.64 -0.73
N ALA A 340 -11.73 -10.61 0.22
CA ALA A 340 -12.10 -11.98 -0.08
C ALA A 340 -13.61 -12.09 -0.31
N ASP A 341 -14.04 -12.87 -1.29
CA ASP A 341 -15.43 -13.31 -1.36
C ASP A 341 -15.62 -14.49 -0.39
N PRO A 342 -16.55 -14.42 0.57
CA PRO A 342 -16.85 -15.52 1.48
C PRO A 342 -17.38 -16.78 0.78
N LYS A 343 -17.89 -16.66 -0.45
CA LYS A 343 -18.39 -17.77 -1.26
C LYS A 343 -17.31 -18.51 -2.06
N ASP A 344 -16.10 -17.96 -2.15
CA ASP A 344 -15.00 -18.60 -2.88
C ASP A 344 -14.75 -20.06 -2.45
N PRO A 345 -14.74 -20.41 -1.13
CA PRO A 345 -14.52 -21.80 -0.72
C PRO A 345 -15.59 -22.76 -1.27
N GLU A 346 -16.86 -22.38 -1.23
CA GLU A 346 -17.95 -23.17 -1.76
C GLU A 346 -17.89 -23.30 -3.30
N GLN A 347 -17.69 -22.18 -3.98
CA GLN A 347 -17.63 -22.12 -5.44
C GLN A 347 -16.47 -22.97 -6.01
N TYR A 348 -15.31 -22.91 -5.40
CA TYR A 348 -14.12 -23.64 -5.85
C TYR A 348 -13.86 -24.95 -5.12
N LYS A 349 -14.81 -25.42 -4.27
CA LYS A 349 -14.70 -26.64 -3.46
C LYS A 349 -13.42 -26.70 -2.63
N ILE A 350 -13.02 -25.55 -2.10
CA ILE A 350 -11.88 -25.45 -1.20
C ILE A 350 -12.31 -25.93 0.19
N PRO A 351 -11.56 -26.81 0.86
CA PRO A 351 -11.89 -27.19 2.23
C PRO A 351 -11.97 -25.96 3.11
N ASP A 352 -13.06 -25.79 3.82
CA ASP A 352 -13.35 -24.67 4.69
C ASP A 352 -13.55 -25.07 6.15
N GLY A 353 -13.58 -24.11 7.02
CA GLY A 353 -13.79 -24.26 8.46
C GLY A 353 -13.49 -22.96 9.19
N GLU A 354 -13.72 -22.96 10.49
CA GLU A 354 -13.40 -21.84 11.36
C GLU A 354 -12.21 -22.17 12.26
N PHE A 355 -11.22 -21.29 12.28
CA PHE A 355 -10.11 -21.33 13.19
C PHE A 355 -10.22 -20.19 14.21
N HIS A 356 -10.48 -20.56 15.47
CA HIS A 356 -10.65 -19.62 16.58
C HIS A 356 -9.33 -19.43 17.33
N ILE A 357 -8.70 -18.27 17.18
CA ILE A 357 -7.41 -17.99 17.81
C ILE A 357 -7.49 -17.97 19.34
N LYS A 358 -8.60 -17.51 19.92
CA LYS A 358 -8.87 -17.59 21.35
C LYS A 358 -8.83 -19.01 21.88
N ARG A 359 -9.52 -19.92 21.19
CA ARG A 359 -9.54 -21.34 21.55
C ARG A 359 -8.16 -21.95 21.44
N CYS A 360 -7.41 -21.60 20.39
CA CYS A 360 -6.04 -22.05 20.20
C CYS A 360 -5.15 -21.62 21.37
N GLY A 361 -5.18 -20.34 21.77
CA GLY A 361 -4.44 -19.81 22.91
C GLY A 361 -4.82 -20.46 24.23
N ALA A 362 -6.11 -20.68 24.48
CA ALA A 362 -6.58 -21.34 25.71
C ALA A 362 -6.12 -22.80 25.81
N LEU A 363 -6.22 -23.57 24.73
CA LEU A 363 -5.75 -24.96 24.67
C LEU A 363 -4.23 -25.05 24.84
N LEU A 364 -3.48 -24.14 24.21
CA LEU A 364 -2.04 -24.06 24.41
C LEU A 364 -1.68 -23.76 25.86
N ASN A 365 -2.38 -22.81 26.50
CA ASN A 365 -2.14 -22.51 27.91
C ASN A 365 -2.38 -23.73 28.80
N MET A 366 -3.46 -24.47 28.58
CA MET A 366 -3.75 -25.71 29.32
C MET A 366 -2.65 -26.77 29.11
N TYR A 367 -2.18 -26.94 27.88
CA TYR A 367 -1.08 -27.86 27.55
C TYR A 367 0.20 -27.48 28.29
N LEU A 368 0.59 -26.20 28.28
CA LEU A 368 1.78 -25.73 28.99
C LEU A 368 1.64 -25.86 30.52
N MET A 369 0.44 -25.62 31.07
CA MET A 369 0.15 -25.83 32.48
C MET A 369 0.31 -27.31 32.88
N ALA A 370 -0.08 -28.23 32.04
CA ALA A 370 0.08 -29.68 32.32
C ALA A 370 1.56 -30.10 32.38
N ILE A 371 2.44 -29.43 31.66
CA ILE A 371 3.89 -29.75 31.62
C ILE A 371 4.67 -28.99 32.69
N TYR A 372 4.40 -27.67 32.86
CA TYR A 372 5.24 -26.77 33.65
C TYR A 372 4.56 -26.30 34.96
N GLY A 373 3.36 -26.83 35.25
CA GLY A 373 2.57 -26.48 36.43
C GLY A 373 1.72 -25.23 36.23
N PRO A 374 0.91 -24.85 37.23
CA PRO A 374 -0.06 -23.76 37.14
C PRO A 374 0.57 -22.44 36.73
N GLY A 375 -0.09 -21.70 35.81
CA GLY A 375 0.31 -20.36 35.37
C GLY A 375 -0.34 -19.93 34.07
N GLN A 376 -0.32 -18.63 33.80
CA GLN A 376 -0.81 -18.04 32.54
C GLN A 376 0.38 -17.88 31.59
N TYR A 377 0.68 -18.94 30.81
CA TYR A 377 1.82 -18.96 29.86
C TYR A 377 1.51 -18.21 28.58
N VAL A 378 0.24 -18.22 28.12
CA VAL A 378 -0.23 -17.41 26.99
C VAL A 378 -0.74 -16.10 27.54
N GLU A 379 -0.03 -15.00 27.29
CA GLU A 379 -0.38 -13.67 27.75
C GLU A 379 -1.60 -13.14 27.00
N THR A 380 -1.52 -13.16 25.66
CA THR A 380 -2.58 -12.69 24.76
C THR A 380 -2.43 -13.29 23.37
N TYR A 381 -3.34 -12.95 22.49
CA TYR A 381 -3.32 -13.33 21.06
C TYR A 381 -3.91 -12.17 20.24
N TYR A 382 -3.54 -12.13 18.98
CA TYR A 382 -4.10 -11.19 18.00
C TYR A 382 -3.92 -11.71 16.58
N ASP A 383 -4.98 -11.67 15.76
CA ASP A 383 -5.03 -12.26 14.41
C ASP A 383 -4.57 -13.73 14.44
N ARG A 384 -3.41 -14.05 13.89
CA ARG A 384 -2.80 -15.38 13.85
C ARG A 384 -1.53 -15.45 14.68
N GLN A 385 -1.41 -14.63 15.71
CA GLN A 385 -0.23 -14.54 16.55
C GLN A 385 -0.57 -14.80 18.01
N ILE A 386 0.31 -15.53 18.70
CA ILE A 386 0.22 -15.82 20.12
C ILE A 386 1.41 -15.18 20.82
N TYR A 387 1.13 -14.50 21.91
CA TYR A 387 2.10 -13.80 22.76
C TYR A 387 2.24 -14.57 24.07
N LEU A 388 3.46 -15.00 24.38
CA LEU A 388 3.77 -15.74 25.60
C LEU A 388 4.12 -14.79 26.74
N ASN A 389 3.82 -15.21 27.97
CA ASN A 389 4.17 -14.51 29.20
C ASN A 389 5.65 -14.74 29.52
N HIS A 390 6.52 -13.90 28.99
CA HIS A 390 7.97 -14.00 29.18
C HIS A 390 8.36 -13.85 30.65
N LYS A 391 7.65 -12.97 31.40
CA LYS A 391 7.91 -12.79 32.84
C LYS A 391 7.65 -14.07 33.63
N LEU A 392 6.54 -14.74 33.42
CA LEU A 392 6.24 -16.02 34.08
C LEU A 392 7.27 -17.10 33.74
N ILE A 393 7.69 -17.16 32.45
CA ILE A 393 8.68 -18.11 31.96
C ILE A 393 10.02 -17.88 32.67
N GLU A 394 10.45 -16.62 32.78
CA GLU A 394 11.68 -16.23 33.47
C GLU A 394 11.60 -16.48 34.98
N ASP A 395 10.53 -16.07 35.66
CA ASP A 395 10.30 -16.27 37.08
C ASP A 395 10.37 -17.76 37.48
N LYS A 396 9.86 -18.62 36.61
CA LYS A 396 9.92 -20.10 36.77
C LYS A 396 11.24 -20.71 36.28
N LYS A 397 12.18 -19.94 35.76
CA LYS A 397 13.46 -20.37 35.20
C LYS A 397 13.31 -21.43 34.10
N LEU A 398 12.28 -21.32 33.28
CA LEU A 398 12.00 -22.25 32.19
C LEU A 398 12.76 -21.87 30.92
N ASN A 399 13.05 -22.86 30.09
CA ASN A 399 13.71 -22.64 28.82
C ASN A 399 12.72 -22.17 27.75
N LEU A 400 12.81 -20.90 27.36
CA LEU A 400 11.94 -20.29 26.34
C LEU A 400 11.98 -21.04 25.00
N THR A 401 13.18 -21.51 24.56
CA THR A 401 13.31 -22.27 23.32
C THR A 401 12.52 -23.57 23.36
N GLU A 402 12.57 -24.28 24.48
CA GLU A 402 11.80 -25.53 24.65
C GLU A 402 10.29 -25.22 24.62
N ILE A 403 9.84 -24.19 25.32
CA ILE A 403 8.43 -23.79 25.33
C ILE A 403 7.96 -23.42 23.91
N LEU A 404 8.74 -22.64 23.17
CA LEU A 404 8.43 -22.25 21.79
C LEU A 404 8.28 -23.47 20.87
N ASN A 405 9.20 -24.42 20.96
CA ASN A 405 9.16 -25.64 20.15
C ASN A 405 7.95 -26.51 20.50
N ARG A 406 7.74 -26.80 21.81
CA ARG A 406 6.57 -27.58 22.27
C ARG A 406 5.24 -26.89 21.88
N SER A 407 5.18 -25.58 21.98
CA SER A 407 3.99 -24.81 21.60
C SER A 407 3.70 -24.92 20.09
N SER A 408 4.72 -24.81 19.26
CA SER A 408 4.57 -24.97 17.80
C SER A 408 4.13 -26.39 17.43
N ASP A 409 4.75 -27.43 18.05
CA ASP A 409 4.41 -28.83 17.83
C ASP A 409 2.97 -29.17 18.28
N PHE A 410 2.50 -28.54 19.35
CA PHE A 410 1.12 -28.70 19.83
C PHE A 410 0.12 -28.03 18.90
N ILE A 411 0.38 -26.78 18.48
CA ILE A 411 -0.54 -26.00 17.66
C ILE A 411 -0.74 -26.63 16.28
N VAL A 412 0.31 -27.19 15.68
CA VAL A 412 0.23 -27.81 14.35
C VAL A 412 -0.74 -29.00 14.28
N GLN A 413 -1.09 -29.59 15.44
CA GLN A 413 -2.03 -30.70 15.52
C GLN A 413 -3.52 -30.25 15.54
N MET A 414 -3.77 -28.94 15.60
CA MET A 414 -5.12 -28.41 15.62
C MET A 414 -5.72 -28.37 14.20
N SER A 415 -7.03 -28.62 14.11
CA SER A 415 -7.76 -28.53 12.83
C SER A 415 -7.63 -27.14 12.22
N GLY A 416 -7.39 -27.07 10.91
CA GLY A 416 -7.24 -25.83 10.17
C GLY A 416 -5.85 -25.21 10.22
N VAL A 417 -4.94 -25.73 11.04
CA VAL A 417 -3.55 -25.27 11.09
C VAL A 417 -2.72 -25.97 10.02
N ARG A 418 -2.06 -25.18 9.17
CA ARG A 418 -1.09 -25.67 8.17
C ARG A 418 0.30 -25.81 8.76
N SER A 419 0.71 -24.83 9.55
CA SER A 419 2.01 -24.77 10.22
C SER A 419 1.96 -23.80 11.40
N ALA A 420 2.92 -23.94 12.32
CA ALA A 420 3.16 -22.99 13.40
C ALA A 420 4.65 -22.65 13.47
N TYR A 421 4.98 -21.39 13.51
CA TYR A 421 6.35 -20.91 13.49
C TYR A 421 6.65 -20.09 14.73
N SER A 422 7.62 -20.54 15.53
CA SER A 422 8.12 -19.73 16.63
C SER A 422 8.97 -18.56 16.11
N SER A 423 8.99 -17.46 16.87
CA SER A 423 9.87 -16.32 16.61
C SER A 423 11.33 -16.74 16.42
N GLN A 424 11.81 -17.67 17.24
CA GLN A 424 13.17 -18.21 17.13
C GLN A 424 13.38 -18.97 15.81
N ARG A 425 12.40 -19.76 15.36
CA ARG A 425 12.47 -20.48 14.07
C ARG A 425 12.54 -19.48 12.89
N LEU A 426 11.79 -18.38 12.96
CA LEU A 426 11.81 -17.34 11.93
C LEU A 426 13.12 -16.55 11.92
N LEU A 427 13.72 -16.28 13.09
CA LEU A 427 14.94 -15.48 13.19
C LEU A 427 16.22 -16.28 12.89
N LEU A 428 16.31 -17.52 13.37
CA LEU A 428 17.56 -18.30 13.39
C LEU A 428 17.55 -19.53 12.49
N GLY A 429 16.40 -19.93 11.97
CA GLY A 429 16.29 -21.17 11.19
C GLY A 429 16.72 -21.03 9.73
N ALA A 430 16.90 -22.18 9.06
CA ALA A 430 17.02 -22.22 7.61
C ALA A 430 15.68 -21.88 6.95
N TRP A 431 15.69 -21.06 5.89
CA TRP A 431 14.49 -20.57 5.25
C TRP A 431 14.25 -21.25 3.90
N THR A 432 13.06 -21.79 3.73
CA THR A 432 12.50 -22.09 2.42
C THR A 432 11.86 -20.80 1.85
N PRO A 433 11.56 -20.71 0.54
CA PRO A 433 10.93 -19.51 -0.02
C PRO A 433 9.64 -19.08 0.70
N ARG A 434 8.86 -20.04 1.24
CA ARG A 434 7.66 -19.74 2.01
C ARG A 434 7.99 -19.19 3.40
N ILE A 435 8.91 -19.82 4.11
CA ILE A 435 9.33 -19.37 5.45
C ILE A 435 9.98 -18.00 5.35
N ASP A 436 10.70 -17.71 4.29
CA ASP A 436 11.30 -16.41 4.05
C ASP A 436 10.23 -15.31 3.91
N LYS A 437 9.15 -15.55 3.16
CA LYS A 437 8.01 -14.63 3.09
C LYS A 437 7.31 -14.43 4.44
N ILE A 438 7.19 -15.49 5.27
CA ILE A 438 6.62 -15.38 6.63
C ILE A 438 7.56 -14.57 7.53
N ARG A 439 8.86 -14.82 7.49
CA ARG A 439 9.87 -14.04 8.21
C ARG A 439 9.82 -12.57 7.83
N ASN A 440 9.66 -12.27 6.57
CA ASN A 440 9.58 -10.90 6.07
C ASN A 440 8.33 -10.14 6.55
N THR A 441 7.27 -10.86 6.97
CA THR A 441 6.09 -10.29 7.64
C THR A 441 6.31 -10.06 9.14
N PHE A 442 7.22 -10.80 9.75
CA PHE A 442 7.48 -10.80 11.18
C PHE A 442 8.43 -9.65 11.56
N ASN A 443 8.12 -8.93 12.64
CA ASN A 443 9.06 -7.98 13.24
C ASN A 443 9.22 -8.34 14.74
N PRO A 444 10.47 -8.47 15.24
CA PRO A 444 10.73 -8.91 16.61
C PRO A 444 10.08 -8.05 17.70
N ASN A 445 9.89 -6.76 17.44
CA ASN A 445 9.36 -5.81 18.42
C ASN A 445 7.84 -5.80 18.49
N THR A 446 7.16 -6.11 17.38
CA THR A 446 5.71 -5.97 17.25
C THR A 446 4.97 -7.30 17.09
N SER A 447 5.64 -8.32 16.55
CA SER A 447 5.01 -9.63 16.30
C SER A 447 4.97 -10.51 17.55
N GLY A 448 4.03 -11.49 17.56
CA GLY A 448 3.89 -12.50 18.59
C GLY A 448 5.04 -13.51 18.63
N ASP A 449 5.07 -14.33 19.66
CA ASP A 449 6.10 -15.38 19.83
C ASP A 449 5.88 -16.57 18.92
N ILE A 450 4.63 -16.80 18.52
CA ILE A 450 4.26 -17.89 17.62
C ILE A 450 3.31 -17.32 16.57
N TYR A 451 3.66 -17.53 15.31
CA TYR A 451 2.80 -17.27 14.17
C TYR A 451 2.12 -18.58 13.73
N VAL A 452 0.78 -18.56 13.66
CA VAL A 452 -0.05 -19.69 13.27
C VAL A 452 -0.46 -19.51 11.81
N GLU A 453 0.00 -20.38 10.95
CA GLU A 453 -0.39 -20.43 9.55
C GLU A 453 -1.63 -21.31 9.41
N VAL A 454 -2.76 -20.69 9.10
CA VAL A 454 -4.05 -21.35 8.90
C VAL A 454 -4.20 -21.78 7.43
N MET A 455 -4.88 -22.89 7.18
CA MET A 455 -5.10 -23.42 5.83
C MET A 455 -5.90 -22.43 4.97
N PRO A 456 -5.58 -22.32 3.67
CA PRO A 456 -6.40 -21.55 2.72
C PRO A 456 -7.84 -22.05 2.71
N GLY A 457 -8.79 -21.13 2.57
CA GLY A 457 -10.22 -21.41 2.62
C GLY A 457 -10.82 -21.36 4.02
N TRP A 458 -10.01 -21.53 5.06
CA TRP A 458 -10.47 -21.41 6.45
C TRP A 458 -10.66 -19.95 6.85
N THR A 459 -11.68 -19.71 7.68
CA THR A 459 -11.92 -18.39 8.29
C THR A 459 -11.22 -18.29 9.63
N VAL A 460 -10.32 -17.35 9.77
CA VAL A 460 -9.76 -16.99 11.08
C VAL A 460 -10.76 -16.11 11.80
N VAL A 461 -11.18 -16.54 12.98
CA VAL A 461 -12.04 -15.77 13.88
C VAL A 461 -11.19 -15.24 15.01
N ASP A 462 -11.06 -13.93 15.09
CA ASP A 462 -10.40 -13.23 16.19
C ASP A 462 -11.45 -12.57 17.08
N GLU A 463 -11.76 -13.20 18.19
CA GLU A 463 -12.78 -12.75 19.11
C GLU A 463 -12.37 -11.48 19.88
N TYR A 464 -11.08 -11.16 19.93
CA TYR A 464 -10.59 -9.92 20.55
C TYR A 464 -10.93 -8.70 19.70
N SER A 465 -10.67 -8.77 18.40
CA SER A 465 -10.97 -7.71 17.45
C SER A 465 -12.37 -7.79 16.86
N GLN A 466 -13.13 -8.88 17.16
CA GLN A 466 -14.42 -9.22 16.56
C GLN A 466 -14.35 -9.26 15.02
N ALA A 467 -13.21 -9.66 14.49
CA ALA A 467 -12.97 -9.78 13.06
C ALA A 467 -12.96 -11.24 12.62
N SER A 468 -13.44 -11.46 11.41
CA SER A 468 -13.30 -12.74 10.73
C SER A 468 -12.71 -12.51 9.33
N LYS A 469 -11.75 -13.35 8.92
CA LYS A 469 -11.06 -13.21 7.65
C LYS A 469 -10.79 -14.57 7.02
N VAL A 470 -11.25 -14.76 5.79
CA VAL A 470 -10.92 -15.96 5.00
C VAL A 470 -9.44 -15.91 4.61
N VAL A 471 -8.71 -16.99 4.88
CA VAL A 471 -7.31 -17.14 4.51
C VAL A 471 -7.21 -17.49 3.04
N ARG A 472 -6.41 -16.74 2.30
CA ARG A 472 -6.07 -17.02 0.90
C ARG A 472 -4.58 -17.29 0.75
N ASP A 473 -4.22 -18.20 -0.14
CA ASP A 473 -2.83 -18.52 -0.50
C ASP A 473 -2.41 -17.83 -1.81
N THR A 474 -3.38 -17.28 -2.54
CA THR A 474 -3.16 -16.58 -3.81
C THR A 474 -2.94 -15.09 -3.58
N TYR A 475 -1.82 -14.61 -4.09
CA TYR A 475 -1.53 -13.18 -4.17
C TYR A 475 -2.07 -12.65 -5.49
N SER A 476 -2.79 -11.52 -5.45
CA SER A 476 -3.07 -10.78 -6.66
C SER A 476 -1.76 -10.23 -7.19
N SER A 477 -1.39 -10.63 -8.40
CA SER A 477 -0.33 -9.97 -9.14
C SER A 477 -0.69 -8.49 -9.27
N ALA A 478 0.22 -7.62 -8.88
CA ALA A 478 0.02 -6.19 -8.96
C ALA A 478 0.74 -5.62 -10.20
N PRO A 479 0.17 -4.62 -10.88
CA PRO A 479 0.89 -3.93 -11.94
C PRO A 479 1.91 -2.96 -11.33
N LEU A 480 3.04 -2.76 -12.01
CA LEU A 480 3.95 -1.66 -11.77
C LEU A 480 4.20 -0.94 -13.08
N ILE A 481 3.81 0.31 -13.16
CA ILE A 481 3.85 1.09 -14.40
C ILE A 481 4.67 2.34 -14.17
N PHE A 482 5.65 2.60 -15.04
CA PHE A 482 6.37 3.87 -15.10
C PHE A 482 5.99 4.61 -16.38
N ILE A 483 5.72 5.92 -16.30
CA ILE A 483 5.42 6.78 -17.45
C ILE A 483 5.99 8.20 -17.25
N GLY A 484 6.30 8.88 -18.34
CA GLY A 484 6.89 10.22 -18.33
C GLY A 484 8.42 10.21 -18.41
N ASN A 485 9.07 11.32 -18.19
CA ASN A 485 10.53 11.51 -18.05
C ASN A 485 11.42 10.56 -18.91
N ASN A 486 11.20 10.50 -20.22
CA ASN A 486 11.95 9.64 -21.14
C ASN A 486 11.87 8.12 -20.82
N ILE A 487 10.77 7.66 -20.25
CA ILE A 487 10.50 6.24 -20.06
C ILE A 487 10.39 5.55 -21.42
N LYS A 488 11.04 4.38 -21.55
CA LYS A 488 10.93 3.51 -22.72
C LYS A 488 9.65 2.68 -22.61
N PRO A 489 8.65 2.87 -23.50
CA PRO A 489 7.45 2.05 -23.48
C PRO A 489 7.77 0.58 -23.76
N GLU A 490 7.31 -0.30 -22.87
CA GLU A 490 7.47 -1.75 -23.01
C GLU A 490 6.56 -2.48 -22.02
N VAL A 491 5.97 -3.59 -22.43
CA VAL A 491 5.17 -4.47 -21.55
C VAL A 491 5.98 -5.71 -21.22
N LEU A 492 6.14 -5.98 -19.93
CA LEU A 492 7.01 -7.02 -19.38
C LEU A 492 6.21 -7.95 -18.47
N TYR A 493 6.34 -9.25 -18.70
CA TYR A 493 5.68 -10.29 -17.91
C TYR A 493 6.61 -10.94 -16.88
N THR A 494 7.91 -10.65 -16.94
CA THR A 494 8.88 -11.14 -15.96
C THR A 494 8.54 -10.56 -14.58
N PRO A 495 8.42 -11.40 -13.55
CA PRO A 495 8.14 -10.94 -12.19
C PRO A 495 9.20 -9.97 -11.68
N VAL A 496 8.74 -8.91 -11.01
CA VAL A 496 9.59 -7.94 -10.32
C VAL A 496 9.15 -7.79 -8.86
N LYS A 497 10.06 -7.39 -7.98
CA LYS A 497 9.73 -7.17 -6.57
C LYS A 497 9.23 -5.74 -6.35
N MET A 498 8.19 -5.58 -5.54
CA MET A 498 7.70 -4.25 -5.14
C MET A 498 8.79 -3.42 -4.42
N ALA A 499 9.67 -4.07 -3.67
CA ALA A 499 10.81 -3.42 -3.01
C ALA A 499 11.77 -2.72 -3.98
N THR A 500 11.70 -2.96 -5.29
CA THR A 500 12.52 -2.28 -6.31
C THR A 500 12.04 -0.86 -6.59
N ILE A 501 10.81 -0.47 -6.21
CA ILE A 501 10.22 0.84 -6.55
C ILE A 501 11.04 1.97 -5.94
N ALA A 502 11.20 1.99 -4.62
CA ALA A 502 11.90 3.08 -3.95
C ALA A 502 13.35 3.27 -4.45
N PRO A 503 14.21 2.23 -4.54
CA PRO A 503 15.55 2.41 -5.10
C PRO A 503 15.55 2.80 -6.58
N THR A 504 14.56 2.37 -7.37
CA THR A 504 14.44 2.79 -8.78
C THR A 504 14.10 4.28 -8.89
N VAL A 505 13.12 4.75 -8.12
CA VAL A 505 12.73 6.17 -8.11
C VAL A 505 13.87 7.04 -7.57
N ALA A 506 14.55 6.60 -6.49
CA ALA A 506 15.72 7.27 -5.96
C ALA A 506 16.83 7.42 -7.02
N HIS A 507 17.07 6.36 -7.81
CA HIS A 507 18.01 6.41 -8.94
C HIS A 507 17.62 7.45 -10.00
N PHE A 508 16.31 7.58 -10.32
CA PHE A 508 15.83 8.64 -11.24
C PHE A 508 16.05 10.04 -10.69
N MET A 509 15.85 10.25 -9.40
CA MET A 509 16.08 11.52 -8.72
C MET A 509 17.56 11.79 -8.40
N ARG A 510 18.45 10.81 -8.61
CA ARG A 510 19.87 10.86 -8.23
C ARG A 510 20.11 11.13 -6.75
N ILE A 511 19.28 10.56 -5.94
CA ILE A 511 19.39 10.57 -4.50
C ILE A 511 19.75 9.17 -3.98
N ARG A 512 20.08 9.09 -2.71
CA ARG A 512 20.29 7.82 -2.03
C ARG A 512 18.98 7.05 -1.93
N ALA A 513 19.02 5.74 -2.09
CA ALA A 513 17.88 4.88 -1.77
C ALA A 513 17.61 4.88 -0.26
N PRO A 514 16.35 4.61 0.18
CA PRO A 514 16.04 4.45 1.60
C PRO A 514 17.03 3.52 2.30
N ASN A 515 17.34 3.81 3.55
CA ASN A 515 18.45 3.19 4.29
C ASN A 515 18.34 1.66 4.46
N ALA A 516 17.12 1.12 4.42
CA ALA A 516 16.86 -0.31 4.53
C ALA A 516 16.40 -0.94 3.19
N ALA A 517 16.54 -0.25 2.06
CA ALA A 517 16.16 -0.81 0.77
C ALA A 517 16.99 -2.07 0.46
N THR A 518 16.31 -3.17 0.16
CA THR A 518 16.92 -4.50 -0.01
C THR A 518 17.12 -4.89 -1.47
N ALA A 519 16.46 -4.21 -2.39
CA ALA A 519 16.47 -4.53 -3.82
C ALA A 519 17.32 -3.53 -4.61
N ALA A 520 17.93 -4.01 -5.70
CA ALA A 520 18.58 -3.13 -6.68
C ALA A 520 17.54 -2.37 -7.51
N PRO A 521 17.86 -1.17 -8.01
CA PRO A 521 16.99 -0.45 -8.93
C PRO A 521 16.76 -1.26 -10.23
N LEU A 522 15.58 -1.14 -10.79
CA LEU A 522 15.26 -1.70 -12.10
C LEU A 522 16.09 -1.01 -13.18
N THR A 523 16.61 -1.78 -14.14
CA THR A 523 17.46 -1.30 -15.22
C THR A 523 16.70 -1.20 -16.55
N GLY A 524 17.24 -0.41 -17.50
CA GLY A 524 16.69 -0.31 -18.87
C GLY A 524 15.31 0.38 -18.96
N ILE A 525 14.93 1.18 -17.97
CA ILE A 525 13.62 1.86 -17.94
C ILE A 525 13.63 3.11 -18.84
N ARG A 526 14.76 3.82 -18.96
CA ARG A 526 14.90 5.01 -19.79
C ARG A 526 15.20 4.65 -21.26
N LYS A 527 14.79 5.56 -22.16
CA LYS A 527 15.16 5.54 -23.58
C LYS A 527 16.65 5.72 -23.78
#